data_c66a519d5da0b3935a7c2e3dcfce73d0
#
_entry.id   c66a519d5da0b3935a7c2e3dcfce73d0
#
_cell.length_a   1.000
_cell.length_b   1.000
_cell.length_c   1.000
_cell.angle_alpha   90.00
_cell.angle_beta   90.00
_cell.angle_gamma   90.00
#
_symmetry.space_group_name_H-M   'P 1'
#
loop_
_entity.id
_entity.type
_entity.pdbx_description
1 polymer ?
#
loop_
_entity_poly.entity_id
_entity_poly.type
_entity_poly.pdbx_seq_one_letter_code
_entity_poly.pdbx_strand_id
1 'polypeptide(L)'
;MAEAGSFADRVKQQADIVRLVGEYVRLKKSGQNFTGLCPFHNEKTPSFAVHPVKQIYHCFGCGAGGDVFKFVMEMDKITFPESIRVVAEKCGIAIPRERERTPEERKENQQRTSLVELHREASAFFAQQLNGTPEGRAAKAYLLDRGLDSEAMARFGIGFAPSGGEALLRAFKQKYPEKVLEASGLFSRDQNGRLFDRFRRRVMFPIANDSGKIVAFGGRALGDDLPKYLNSPETPIYTKSNLLFHLDRAKESLRQRDFAVLVEGYMDAIAVARAGFSNVVASCGTSLTEPQVKLLNRFTRRIIVNYDPDTAGQAATERSLAILLEQGAEVRVLALPGGKDPDSFIRSEGAAAYAKLLNEAPPYVDYLIARARKMDMSTAEGKLRAVNFLMPYVQRIPDRILRSEWATRIAQQLRIEEPVLRESMRKAASERRSEVKARPELVGRLGKPAERRLVQMLIEAEEFRAQLAQEIRGEELHRGLEGERILGALVETCATGVRPDAAELALTLEERDRRLLFEIAFESAAPPTWEEAQSCLAVLRRRRAEEELSTVQKQIESFAVAAGAGAGGELRRLLERKQELRRRLDPPAH
;
A
#
# COMPACT_ATOMS: atom_id res chain seq x y z
N MET A 1 14.02 -22.54 29.70
CA MET A 1 14.82 -21.29 29.67
C MET A 1 14.07 -20.34 28.75
N ALA A 2 13.56 -19.27 29.29
CA ALA A 2 12.76 -18.32 28.53
C ALA A 2 13.63 -17.68 27.44
N GLU A 3 13.17 -17.75 26.19
CA GLU A 3 13.75 -17.02 25.07
C GLU A 3 13.72 -15.53 25.37
N ALA A 4 14.88 -14.91 25.34
CA ALA A 4 15.02 -13.48 25.53
C ALA A 4 14.28 -12.78 24.38
N GLY A 5 13.17 -12.10 24.69
CA GLY A 5 12.45 -11.27 23.75
C GLY A 5 13.37 -10.29 23.02
N SER A 6 12.96 -9.83 21.83
CA SER A 6 13.77 -8.93 21.02
C SER A 6 14.13 -7.64 21.79
N PHE A 7 15.19 -6.93 21.39
CA PHE A 7 15.52 -5.66 22.04
C PHE A 7 14.35 -4.67 21.99
N ALA A 8 13.60 -4.68 20.90
CA ALA A 8 12.39 -3.87 20.75
C ALA A 8 11.34 -4.22 21.83
N ASP A 9 11.12 -5.52 22.12
CA ASP A 9 10.18 -5.95 23.17
C ASP A 9 10.59 -5.45 24.55
N ARG A 10 11.88 -5.51 24.87
CA ARG A 10 12.39 -4.97 26.13
C ARG A 10 12.21 -3.45 26.24
N VAL A 11 12.48 -2.72 25.15
CA VAL A 11 12.27 -1.27 25.10
C VAL A 11 10.79 -0.95 25.26
N LYS A 12 9.91 -1.69 24.58
CA LYS A 12 8.46 -1.54 24.66
C LYS A 12 7.92 -1.77 26.08
N GLN A 13 8.42 -2.81 26.76
CA GLN A 13 8.01 -3.12 28.15
C GLN A 13 8.46 -2.07 29.18
N GLN A 14 9.59 -1.42 28.94
CA GLN A 14 10.17 -0.45 29.86
C GLN A 14 9.79 1.01 29.53
N ALA A 15 9.31 1.25 28.32
CA ALA A 15 8.89 2.58 27.89
C ALA A 15 7.54 2.96 28.53
N ASP A 16 7.46 4.21 29.01
CA ASP A 16 6.21 4.81 29.44
C ASP A 16 5.69 5.74 28.33
N ILE A 17 4.62 5.29 27.65
CA ILE A 17 4.03 6.03 26.53
C ILE A 17 3.48 7.40 26.98
N VAL A 18 2.95 7.51 28.21
CA VAL A 18 2.40 8.78 28.69
C VAL A 18 3.52 9.80 28.87
N ARG A 19 4.65 9.39 29.46
CA ARG A 19 5.82 10.24 29.62
C ARG A 19 6.37 10.65 28.25
N LEU A 20 6.58 9.70 27.36
CA LEU A 20 7.17 9.97 26.05
C LEU A 20 6.27 10.86 25.19
N VAL A 21 4.98 10.55 25.10
CA VAL A 21 4.01 11.39 24.37
C VAL A 21 3.88 12.77 25.01
N GLY A 22 3.99 12.86 26.34
CA GLY A 22 3.96 14.11 27.10
C GLY A 22 5.07 15.10 26.74
N GLU A 23 6.17 14.64 26.12
CA GLU A 23 7.23 15.53 25.60
C GLU A 23 6.79 16.26 24.31
N TYR A 24 5.83 15.73 23.57
CA TYR A 24 5.33 16.26 22.29
C TYR A 24 3.94 16.90 22.43
N VAL A 25 3.10 16.35 23.31
CA VAL A 25 1.68 16.70 23.43
C VAL A 25 1.36 17.03 24.89
N ARG A 26 0.67 18.15 25.11
CA ARG A 26 0.19 18.50 26.44
C ARG A 26 -0.98 17.61 26.85
N LEU A 27 -0.70 16.58 27.63
CA LEU A 27 -1.67 15.60 28.09
C LEU A 27 -2.35 16.05 29.40
N LYS A 28 -3.67 15.81 29.48
CA LYS A 28 -4.47 15.97 30.71
C LYS A 28 -5.12 14.64 31.07
N LYS A 29 -5.12 14.29 32.36
CA LYS A 29 -5.77 13.08 32.86
C LYS A 29 -7.28 13.16 32.66
N SER A 30 -7.88 12.14 32.07
CA SER A 30 -9.32 12.02 31.82
C SER A 30 -9.75 10.58 32.12
N GLY A 31 -10.28 10.36 33.33
CA GLY A 31 -10.59 9.02 33.82
C GLY A 31 -9.33 8.14 33.95
N GLN A 32 -9.33 6.99 33.28
CA GLN A 32 -8.20 6.06 33.23
C GLN A 32 -7.17 6.43 32.14
N ASN A 33 -7.51 7.35 31.24
CA ASN A 33 -6.70 7.76 30.11
C ASN A 33 -6.09 9.14 30.28
N PHE A 34 -5.20 9.51 29.38
CA PHE A 34 -4.72 10.86 29.19
C PHE A 34 -5.19 11.38 27.82
N THR A 35 -5.65 12.63 27.76
CA THR A 35 -6.17 13.25 26.53
C THR A 35 -5.45 14.54 26.22
N GLY A 36 -5.33 14.86 24.92
CA GLY A 36 -4.70 16.07 24.42
C GLY A 36 -5.16 16.42 23.01
N LEU A 37 -4.63 17.51 22.46
CA LEU A 37 -4.81 17.82 21.04
C LEU A 37 -3.92 16.91 20.20
N CYS A 38 -4.44 16.41 19.10
CA CYS A 38 -3.70 15.49 18.23
C CYS A 38 -2.52 16.20 17.54
N PRO A 39 -1.31 15.61 17.57
CA PRO A 39 -0.17 16.17 16.86
C PRO A 39 -0.17 15.85 15.35
N PHE A 40 -1.06 14.95 14.89
CA PHE A 40 -1.08 14.45 13.52
C PHE A 40 -2.12 15.15 12.64
N HIS A 41 -3.08 15.89 13.22
CA HIS A 41 -4.04 16.70 12.49
C HIS A 41 -4.42 17.94 13.30
N ASN A 42 -4.94 18.95 12.63
CA ASN A 42 -5.31 20.22 13.28
C ASN A 42 -6.72 20.12 13.89
N GLU A 43 -6.84 20.33 15.20
CA GLU A 43 -8.11 20.29 15.93
C GLU A 43 -8.15 21.31 17.08
N LYS A 44 -9.36 21.69 17.50
CA LYS A 44 -9.57 22.61 18.63
C LYS A 44 -10.05 21.91 19.90
N THR A 45 -10.61 20.72 19.77
CA THR A 45 -11.12 19.89 20.86
C THR A 45 -10.28 18.63 20.99
N PRO A 46 -9.84 18.24 22.19
CA PRO A 46 -8.99 17.07 22.39
C PRO A 46 -9.68 15.79 21.93
N SER A 47 -9.12 15.13 20.90
CA SER A 47 -9.55 13.81 20.43
C SER A 47 -8.44 12.75 20.49
N PHE A 48 -7.25 13.14 20.91
CA PHE A 48 -6.11 12.25 21.07
C PHE A 48 -6.08 11.67 22.48
N ALA A 49 -6.10 10.35 22.60
CA ALA A 49 -6.11 9.63 23.86
C ALA A 49 -4.88 8.71 23.99
N VAL A 50 -4.32 8.63 25.20
CA VAL A 50 -3.22 7.72 25.56
C VAL A 50 -3.66 6.86 26.73
N HIS A 51 -3.56 5.54 26.58
CA HIS A 51 -3.94 4.57 27.60
C HIS A 51 -2.68 4.08 28.35
N PRO A 52 -2.50 4.46 29.63
CA PRO A 52 -1.25 4.21 30.37
C PRO A 52 -0.99 2.71 30.63
N VAL A 53 -2.03 1.90 30.84
CA VAL A 53 -1.88 0.47 31.16
C VAL A 53 -1.61 -0.35 29.89
N LYS A 54 -2.34 -0.07 28.82
CA LYS A 54 -2.19 -0.79 27.53
C LYS A 54 -1.03 -0.27 26.69
N GLN A 55 -0.38 0.83 27.09
CA GLN A 55 0.75 1.45 26.41
C GLN A 55 0.47 1.77 24.94
N ILE A 56 -0.73 2.27 24.63
CA ILE A 56 -1.18 2.65 23.29
C ILE A 56 -1.74 4.07 23.26
N TYR A 57 -1.70 4.67 22.07
CA TYR A 57 -2.43 5.92 21.79
C TYR A 57 -3.42 5.72 20.65
N HIS A 58 -4.47 6.52 20.65
CA HIS A 58 -5.43 6.60 19.55
C HIS A 58 -6.03 7.99 19.44
N CYS A 59 -6.16 8.50 18.22
CA CYS A 59 -6.87 9.73 17.93
C CYS A 59 -8.24 9.42 17.33
N PHE A 60 -9.30 9.77 18.03
CA PHE A 60 -10.68 9.58 17.56
C PHE A 60 -11.08 10.54 16.44
N GLY A 61 -10.29 11.60 16.20
CA GLY A 61 -10.49 12.54 15.09
C GLY A 61 -9.97 12.01 13.75
N CYS A 62 -8.68 11.65 13.67
CA CYS A 62 -8.03 11.25 12.43
C CYS A 62 -7.74 9.75 12.32
N GLY A 63 -8.03 8.94 13.36
CA GLY A 63 -7.80 7.51 13.37
C GLY A 63 -6.33 7.08 13.57
N ALA A 64 -5.39 8.01 13.75
CA ALA A 64 -4.00 7.67 14.06
C ALA A 64 -3.92 6.91 15.39
N GLY A 65 -3.20 5.79 15.43
CA GLY A 65 -3.09 4.97 16.62
C GLY A 65 -1.94 3.98 16.55
N GLY A 66 -1.46 3.54 17.72
CA GLY A 66 -0.34 2.63 17.81
C GLY A 66 0.30 2.59 19.18
N ASP A 67 1.51 2.05 19.24
CA ASP A 67 2.37 2.03 20.41
C ASP A 67 3.37 3.20 20.43
N VAL A 68 4.29 3.17 21.38
CA VAL A 68 5.35 4.17 21.56
C VAL A 68 6.24 4.31 20.33
N PHE A 69 6.57 3.22 19.64
CA PHE A 69 7.40 3.25 18.44
C PHE A 69 6.67 3.92 17.28
N LYS A 70 5.42 3.49 17.05
CA LYS A 70 4.58 4.07 15.98
C LYS A 70 4.38 5.57 16.19
N PHE A 71 4.20 6.02 17.44
CA PHE A 71 4.12 7.44 17.77
C PHE A 71 5.37 8.21 17.36
N VAL A 72 6.56 7.73 17.76
CA VAL A 72 7.84 8.38 17.45
C VAL A 72 8.13 8.34 15.94
N MET A 73 7.84 7.21 15.27
CA MET A 73 7.97 7.11 13.81
C MET A 73 7.15 8.18 13.08
N GLU A 74 5.93 8.44 13.54
CA GLU A 74 5.04 9.42 12.91
C GLU A 74 5.40 10.86 13.27
N MET A 75 5.87 11.11 14.50
CA MET A 75 6.30 12.43 14.94
C MET A 75 7.61 12.86 14.31
N ASP A 76 8.64 12.04 14.42
CA ASP A 76 10.00 12.37 14.00
C ASP A 76 10.29 11.98 12.53
N LYS A 77 9.31 11.31 11.85
CA LYS A 77 9.42 10.82 10.45
C LYS A 77 10.61 9.88 10.23
N ILE A 78 10.86 9.03 11.19
CA ILE A 78 11.97 8.07 11.20
C ILE A 78 11.48 6.63 10.98
N THR A 79 12.42 5.73 10.69
CA THR A 79 12.14 4.30 10.50
C THR A 79 11.93 3.57 11.83
N PHE A 80 11.34 2.36 11.79
CA PHE A 80 11.14 1.55 12.99
C PHE A 80 12.45 1.24 13.74
N PRO A 81 13.57 0.84 13.09
CA PRO A 81 14.84 0.67 13.81
C PRO A 81 15.37 1.93 14.48
N GLU A 82 15.17 3.09 13.84
CA GLU A 82 15.54 4.38 14.43
C GLU A 82 14.63 4.73 15.61
N SER A 83 13.33 4.46 15.53
CA SER A 83 12.39 4.70 16.63
C SER A 83 12.73 3.90 17.88
N ILE A 84 13.17 2.64 17.73
CA ILE A 84 13.63 1.82 18.85
C ILE A 84 14.80 2.51 19.57
N ARG A 85 15.77 3.07 18.82
CA ARG A 85 16.92 3.78 19.39
C ARG A 85 16.48 5.05 20.13
N VAL A 86 15.64 5.86 19.49
CA VAL A 86 15.12 7.12 20.09
C VAL A 86 14.34 6.83 21.37
N VAL A 87 13.46 5.84 21.37
CA VAL A 87 12.70 5.45 22.56
C VAL A 87 13.62 4.93 23.65
N ALA A 88 14.59 4.08 23.30
CA ALA A 88 15.57 3.57 24.26
C ALA A 88 16.39 4.69 24.92
N GLU A 89 16.88 5.65 24.13
CA GLU A 89 17.61 6.83 24.63
C GLU A 89 16.75 7.69 25.56
N LYS A 90 15.51 8.02 25.15
CA LYS A 90 14.56 8.82 25.94
C LYS A 90 14.15 8.13 27.25
N CYS A 91 14.09 6.82 27.25
CA CYS A 91 13.76 6.01 28.42
C CYS A 91 14.98 5.62 29.27
N GLY A 92 16.20 5.99 28.88
CA GLY A 92 17.44 5.65 29.58
C GLY A 92 17.78 4.16 29.54
N ILE A 93 17.28 3.45 28.51
CA ILE A 93 17.52 2.03 28.30
C ILE A 93 18.84 1.86 27.55
N ALA A 94 19.77 1.13 28.12
CA ALA A 94 21.05 0.86 27.47
C ALA A 94 20.84 0.13 26.13
N ILE A 95 21.21 0.79 25.04
CA ILE A 95 21.16 0.20 23.71
C ILE A 95 22.22 -0.89 23.66
N PRO A 96 21.87 -2.19 23.42
CA PRO A 96 22.86 -3.24 23.25
C PRO A 96 23.84 -2.80 22.18
N ARG A 97 25.11 -2.93 22.45
CA ARG A 97 26.12 -2.88 21.36
C ARG A 97 25.64 -3.86 20.31
N GLU A 98 25.59 -3.43 19.03
CA GLU A 98 25.00 -4.16 17.90
C GLU A 98 25.19 -5.67 18.09
N ARG A 99 24.04 -6.43 18.03
CA ARG A 99 24.07 -7.89 18.06
C ARG A 99 25.12 -8.33 17.05
N GLU A 100 26.11 -9.08 17.49
CA GLU A 100 27.13 -9.55 16.58
C GLU A 100 26.44 -10.26 15.43
N ARG A 101 26.43 -9.60 14.25
CA ARG A 101 25.85 -10.15 13.03
C ARG A 101 26.53 -11.47 12.75
N THR A 102 25.78 -12.46 12.28
CA THR A 102 26.39 -13.71 11.84
C THR A 102 27.45 -13.44 10.76
N PRO A 103 28.43 -14.31 10.57
CA PRO A 103 29.40 -14.14 9.50
C PRO A 103 28.76 -13.98 8.13
N GLU A 104 27.60 -14.63 7.88
CA GLU A 104 26.81 -14.51 6.66
C GLU A 104 26.20 -13.11 6.54
N GLU A 105 25.50 -12.63 7.59
CA GLU A 105 24.90 -11.29 7.63
C GLU A 105 25.94 -10.18 7.47
N ARG A 106 27.15 -10.37 8.03
CA ARG A 106 28.28 -9.44 7.85
C ARG A 106 28.72 -9.41 6.39
N LYS A 107 28.84 -10.57 5.73
CA LYS A 107 29.21 -10.66 4.30
C LYS A 107 28.17 -10.04 3.39
N GLU A 108 26.88 -10.32 3.62
CA GLU A 108 25.79 -9.70 2.83
C GLU A 108 25.76 -8.19 3.00
N ASN A 109 25.88 -7.68 4.22
CA ASN A 109 25.87 -6.25 4.47
C ASN A 109 27.13 -5.57 3.87
N GLN A 110 28.29 -6.23 3.93
CA GLN A 110 29.51 -5.75 3.30
C GLN A 110 29.35 -5.72 1.77
N GLN A 111 28.77 -6.76 1.18
CA GLN A 111 28.48 -6.81 -0.25
C GLN A 111 27.52 -5.69 -0.66
N ARG A 112 26.43 -5.48 0.08
CA ARG A 112 25.50 -4.36 -0.17
C ARG A 112 26.17 -3.00 -0.08
N THR A 113 27.03 -2.80 0.91
CA THR A 113 27.79 -1.56 1.08
C THR A 113 28.72 -1.34 -0.11
N SER A 114 29.47 -2.36 -0.52
CA SER A 114 30.38 -2.31 -1.68
C SER A 114 29.61 -2.04 -2.99
N LEU A 115 28.41 -2.63 -3.16
CA LEU A 115 27.56 -2.37 -4.32
C LEU A 115 27.09 -0.91 -4.39
N VAL A 116 26.64 -0.34 -3.26
CA VAL A 116 26.22 1.08 -3.20
C VAL A 116 27.41 2.00 -3.51
N GLU A 117 28.59 1.69 -2.99
CA GLU A 117 29.79 2.48 -3.26
C GLU A 117 30.21 2.40 -4.74
N LEU A 118 30.20 1.20 -5.32
CA LEU A 118 30.44 0.98 -6.75
C LEU A 118 29.47 1.79 -7.61
N HIS A 119 28.17 1.81 -7.28
CA HIS A 119 27.19 2.59 -8.05
C HIS A 119 27.41 4.09 -7.94
N ARG A 120 27.78 4.60 -6.75
CA ARG A 120 28.16 6.00 -6.55
C ARG A 120 29.35 6.39 -7.43
N GLU A 121 30.38 5.56 -7.45
CA GLU A 121 31.57 5.82 -8.26
C GLU A 121 31.31 5.64 -9.77
N ALA A 122 30.48 4.67 -10.16
CA ALA A 122 30.04 4.50 -11.54
C ALA A 122 29.26 5.74 -12.03
N SER A 123 28.43 6.34 -11.18
CA SER A 123 27.74 7.59 -11.51
C SER A 123 28.75 8.74 -11.75
N ALA A 124 29.75 8.88 -10.90
CA ALA A 124 30.80 9.88 -11.09
C ALA A 124 31.59 9.61 -12.37
N PHE A 125 31.92 8.35 -12.65
CA PHE A 125 32.57 7.94 -13.89
C PHE A 125 31.75 8.33 -15.12
N PHE A 126 30.46 8.00 -15.17
CA PHE A 126 29.63 8.36 -16.32
C PHE A 126 29.46 9.87 -16.48
N ALA A 127 29.39 10.64 -15.39
CA ALA A 127 29.36 12.10 -15.45
C ALA A 127 30.67 12.67 -16.00
N GLN A 128 31.82 12.09 -15.64
CA GLN A 128 33.13 12.45 -16.21
C GLN A 128 33.19 12.12 -17.70
N GLN A 129 32.71 10.94 -18.12
CA GLN A 129 32.71 10.57 -19.55
C GLN A 129 31.83 11.52 -20.39
N LEU A 130 30.69 11.99 -19.86
CA LEU A 130 29.81 12.95 -20.54
C LEU A 130 30.55 14.25 -20.87
N ASN A 131 31.41 14.73 -19.97
CA ASN A 131 32.09 16.01 -20.12
C ASN A 131 33.48 15.88 -20.76
N GLY A 132 34.19 14.75 -20.58
CA GLY A 132 35.61 14.59 -20.91
C GLY A 132 35.90 13.96 -22.27
N THR A 133 34.96 13.20 -22.85
CA THR A 133 35.20 12.45 -24.09
C THR A 133 34.55 13.07 -25.33
N PRO A 134 35.05 12.80 -26.55
CA PRO A 134 34.39 13.24 -27.78
C PRO A 134 32.97 12.67 -27.92
N GLU A 135 32.75 11.37 -27.62
CA GLU A 135 31.43 10.74 -27.61
C GLU A 135 30.51 11.37 -26.56
N GLY A 136 31.05 11.69 -25.37
CA GLY A 136 30.30 12.35 -24.30
C GLY A 136 29.86 13.77 -24.71
N ARG A 137 30.72 14.52 -25.43
CA ARG A 137 30.33 15.84 -25.96
C ARG A 137 29.18 15.75 -26.96
N ALA A 138 29.14 14.73 -27.81
CA ALA A 138 28.02 14.47 -28.72
C ALA A 138 26.75 14.13 -27.94
N ALA A 139 26.87 13.31 -26.91
CA ALA A 139 25.75 13.02 -25.99
C ALA A 139 25.24 14.27 -25.26
N LYS A 140 26.17 15.14 -24.82
CA LYS A 140 25.81 16.42 -24.19
C LYS A 140 25.10 17.37 -25.15
N ALA A 141 25.56 17.45 -26.39
CA ALA A 141 24.92 18.26 -27.44
C ALA A 141 23.47 17.78 -27.68
N TYR A 142 23.25 16.46 -27.76
CA TYR A 142 21.94 15.87 -27.86
C TYR A 142 21.03 16.24 -26.66
N LEU A 143 21.56 16.24 -25.43
CA LEU A 143 20.83 16.62 -24.23
C LEU A 143 20.49 18.12 -24.22
N LEU A 144 21.41 18.98 -24.67
CA LEU A 144 21.18 20.43 -24.82
C LEU A 144 20.08 20.72 -25.86
N ASP A 145 20.08 20.04 -27.00
CA ASP A 145 19.01 20.13 -28.00
C ASP A 145 17.64 19.71 -27.44
N ARG A 146 17.66 18.77 -26.52
CA ARG A 146 16.48 18.38 -25.73
C ARG A 146 16.15 19.33 -24.57
N GLY A 147 16.82 20.46 -24.48
CA GLY A 147 16.55 21.50 -23.49
C GLY A 147 17.15 21.20 -22.10
N LEU A 148 17.97 20.16 -21.92
CA LEU A 148 18.67 19.93 -20.65
C LEU A 148 19.99 20.71 -20.63
N ASP A 149 20.04 21.77 -19.83
CA ASP A 149 21.28 22.53 -19.59
C ASP A 149 22.25 21.77 -18.68
N SER A 150 23.47 22.31 -18.59
CA SER A 150 24.53 21.68 -17.79
C SER A 150 24.23 21.62 -16.31
N GLU A 151 23.45 22.56 -15.78
CA GLU A 151 23.01 22.57 -14.38
C GLU A 151 22.02 21.43 -14.12
N ALA A 152 21.04 21.23 -14.99
CA ALA A 152 20.11 20.12 -14.92
C ALA A 152 20.83 18.77 -15.03
N MET A 153 21.77 18.63 -15.99
CA MET A 153 22.57 17.42 -16.12
C MET A 153 23.32 17.08 -14.82
N ALA A 154 23.96 18.07 -14.22
CA ALA A 154 24.65 17.90 -12.94
C ALA A 154 23.67 17.61 -11.79
N ARG A 155 22.57 18.34 -11.73
CA ARG A 155 21.52 18.16 -10.69
C ARG A 155 20.95 16.75 -10.72
N PHE A 156 20.69 16.18 -11.90
CA PHE A 156 20.13 14.82 -12.02
C PHE A 156 21.22 13.73 -12.10
N GLY A 157 22.51 14.10 -12.09
CA GLY A 157 23.63 13.17 -12.16
C GLY A 157 23.72 12.44 -13.49
N ILE A 158 23.25 13.09 -14.57
CA ILE A 158 23.25 12.50 -15.92
C ILE A 158 24.69 12.29 -16.39
N GLY A 159 24.95 11.11 -16.97
CA GLY A 159 26.24 10.73 -17.47
C GLY A 159 26.20 10.11 -18.86
N PHE A 160 27.33 9.57 -19.30
CA PHE A 160 27.43 8.87 -20.56
C PHE A 160 28.27 7.58 -20.41
N ALA A 161 27.75 6.48 -20.95
CA ALA A 161 28.46 5.21 -21.05
C ALA A 161 29.14 5.12 -22.45
N PRO A 162 30.50 5.03 -22.52
CA PRO A 162 31.23 4.97 -23.77
C PRO A 162 30.90 3.72 -24.60
N SER A 163 31.23 3.75 -25.91
CA SER A 163 30.96 2.66 -26.86
C SER A 163 31.83 1.42 -26.65
N GLY A 164 33.00 1.56 -26.07
CA GLY A 164 34.09 0.55 -26.09
C GLY A 164 33.86 -0.74 -25.28
N GLY A 165 32.77 -0.84 -24.52
CA GLY A 165 32.35 -2.09 -23.81
C GLY A 165 33.24 -2.54 -22.65
N GLU A 166 34.33 -1.89 -22.33
CA GLU A 166 35.25 -2.23 -21.23
C GLU A 166 35.75 -0.98 -20.46
N ALA A 167 35.20 0.19 -20.75
CA ALA A 167 35.69 1.42 -20.14
C ALA A 167 35.43 1.46 -18.63
N LEU A 168 34.21 1.09 -18.21
CA LEU A 168 33.84 0.99 -16.81
C LEU A 168 34.59 -0.18 -16.14
N LEU A 169 34.67 -1.33 -16.80
CA LEU A 169 35.36 -2.51 -16.27
C LEU A 169 36.82 -2.22 -15.98
N ARG A 170 37.56 -1.54 -16.91
CA ARG A 170 38.96 -1.15 -16.69
C ARG A 170 39.13 -0.23 -15.48
N ALA A 171 38.19 0.67 -15.25
CA ALA A 171 38.23 1.59 -14.12
C ALA A 171 38.04 0.88 -12.76
N PHE A 172 37.30 -0.24 -12.72
CA PHE A 172 36.85 -0.83 -11.45
C PHE A 172 37.39 -2.24 -11.18
N LYS A 173 37.90 -3.00 -12.17
CA LYS A 173 38.34 -4.39 -12.01
C LYS A 173 39.45 -4.60 -10.98
N GLN A 174 40.28 -3.60 -10.71
CA GLN A 174 41.33 -3.67 -9.69
C GLN A 174 40.85 -3.21 -8.31
N LYS A 175 39.72 -2.49 -8.25
CA LYS A 175 39.21 -1.88 -7.02
C LYS A 175 38.16 -2.74 -6.34
N TYR A 176 37.38 -3.49 -7.10
CA TYR A 176 36.29 -4.31 -6.59
C TYR A 176 36.48 -5.79 -6.95
N PRO A 177 36.16 -6.71 -6.01
CA PRO A 177 36.16 -8.14 -6.30
C PRO A 177 35.20 -8.49 -7.45
N GLU A 178 35.55 -9.46 -8.27
CA GLU A 178 34.76 -9.89 -9.44
C GLU A 178 33.29 -10.20 -9.07
N LYS A 179 33.07 -10.88 -7.93
CA LYS A 179 31.71 -11.17 -7.41
C LYS A 179 30.87 -9.91 -7.17
N VAL A 180 31.49 -8.79 -6.77
CA VAL A 180 30.79 -7.51 -6.56
C VAL A 180 30.48 -6.87 -7.92
N LEU A 181 31.42 -6.93 -8.87
CA LEU A 181 31.19 -6.45 -10.22
C LEU A 181 30.02 -7.20 -10.89
N GLU A 182 30.00 -8.53 -10.81
CA GLU A 182 28.90 -9.36 -11.32
C GLU A 182 27.55 -9.01 -10.70
N ALA A 183 27.50 -8.92 -9.37
CA ALA A 183 26.27 -8.66 -8.63
C ALA A 183 25.75 -7.21 -8.81
N SER A 184 26.53 -6.31 -9.42
CA SER A 184 26.17 -4.89 -9.55
C SER A 184 25.13 -4.61 -10.64
N GLY A 185 24.97 -5.50 -11.63
CA GLY A 185 24.16 -5.24 -12.82
C GLY A 185 24.72 -4.18 -13.78
N LEU A 186 25.94 -3.70 -13.54
CA LEU A 186 26.69 -2.79 -14.42
C LEU A 186 27.45 -3.53 -15.53
N PHE A 187 27.69 -4.80 -15.32
CA PHE A 187 28.44 -5.68 -16.23
C PHE A 187 27.60 -6.86 -16.66
N SER A 188 27.99 -7.45 -17.79
CA SER A 188 27.42 -8.70 -18.33
C SER A 188 28.57 -9.64 -18.68
N ARG A 189 28.30 -10.95 -18.84
CA ARG A 189 29.27 -11.92 -19.36
C ARG A 189 29.00 -12.24 -20.81
N ASP A 190 30.05 -12.38 -21.58
CA ASP A 190 29.99 -12.92 -22.93
C ASP A 190 29.90 -14.46 -22.91
N GLN A 191 29.83 -15.08 -24.11
CA GLN A 191 29.78 -16.53 -24.27
C GLN A 191 31.05 -17.24 -23.73
N ASN A 192 32.17 -16.53 -23.62
CA ASN A 192 33.43 -17.01 -23.10
C ASN A 192 33.59 -16.75 -21.58
N GLY A 193 32.56 -16.22 -20.94
CA GLY A 193 32.58 -15.93 -19.51
C GLY A 193 33.31 -14.65 -19.13
N ARG A 194 33.71 -13.81 -20.09
CA ARG A 194 34.42 -12.53 -19.81
C ARG A 194 33.41 -11.44 -19.45
N LEU A 195 33.74 -10.65 -18.43
CA LEU A 195 32.95 -9.48 -18.07
C LEU A 195 33.16 -8.35 -19.09
N PHE A 196 32.06 -7.65 -19.42
CA PHE A 196 32.06 -6.44 -20.22
C PHE A 196 31.00 -5.45 -19.73
N ASP A 197 31.13 -4.18 -20.10
CA ASP A 197 30.21 -3.13 -19.71
C ASP A 197 28.80 -3.38 -20.31
N ARG A 198 27.80 -3.46 -19.44
CA ARG A 198 26.40 -3.66 -19.86
C ARG A 198 25.85 -2.47 -20.64
N PHE A 199 26.19 -1.27 -20.19
CA PHE A 199 25.76 -0.02 -20.82
C PHE A 199 26.83 0.47 -21.77
N ARG A 200 26.45 0.67 -23.02
CA ARG A 200 27.34 1.10 -24.09
C ARG A 200 26.64 2.12 -24.97
N ARG A 201 27.31 3.23 -25.29
CA ARG A 201 26.81 4.31 -26.15
C ARG A 201 25.46 4.84 -25.69
N ARG A 202 25.30 5.05 -24.35
CA ARG A 202 24.04 5.46 -23.74
C ARG A 202 24.19 6.66 -22.84
N VAL A 203 23.19 7.54 -22.87
CA VAL A 203 22.99 8.54 -21.81
C VAL A 203 22.53 7.81 -20.56
N MET A 204 23.18 8.06 -19.44
CA MET A 204 22.96 7.35 -18.18
C MET A 204 22.17 8.19 -17.19
N PHE A 205 21.14 7.61 -16.61
CA PHE A 205 20.28 8.18 -15.57
C PHE A 205 20.47 7.37 -14.29
N PRO A 206 21.06 7.92 -13.23
CA PRO A 206 21.20 7.22 -11.97
C PRO A 206 19.82 7.08 -11.30
N ILE A 207 19.54 5.89 -10.79
CA ILE A 207 18.32 5.57 -10.04
C ILE A 207 18.70 5.46 -8.57
N ALA A 208 18.14 6.33 -7.74
CA ALA A 208 18.37 6.33 -6.31
C ALA A 208 17.21 5.64 -5.58
N ASN A 209 17.53 5.00 -4.44
CA ASN A 209 16.53 4.54 -3.50
C ASN A 209 15.95 5.71 -2.71
N ASP A 210 14.99 5.44 -1.82
CA ASP A 210 14.35 6.44 -0.97
C ASP A 210 15.31 7.16 -0.01
N SER A 211 16.50 6.63 0.28
CA SER A 211 17.56 7.31 1.05
C SER A 211 18.50 8.16 0.20
N GLY A 212 18.29 8.27 -1.13
CA GLY A 212 19.16 9.00 -2.05
C GLY A 212 20.42 8.26 -2.47
N LYS A 213 20.58 6.98 -2.10
CA LYS A 213 21.72 6.15 -2.54
C LYS A 213 21.46 5.62 -3.93
N ILE A 214 22.41 5.79 -4.85
CA ILE A 214 22.32 5.25 -6.21
C ILE A 214 22.40 3.72 -6.15
N VAL A 215 21.42 3.03 -6.70
CA VAL A 215 21.27 1.57 -6.64
C VAL A 215 21.13 0.91 -8.00
N ALA A 216 20.88 1.71 -9.06
CA ALA A 216 20.72 1.24 -10.42
C ALA A 216 20.94 2.37 -11.43
N PHE A 217 20.86 2.05 -12.72
CA PHE A 217 20.90 3.00 -13.82
C PHE A 217 19.86 2.66 -14.89
N GLY A 218 19.31 3.72 -15.51
CA GLY A 218 18.67 3.66 -16.80
C GLY A 218 19.61 4.18 -17.86
N GLY A 219 19.68 3.52 -19.01
CA GLY A 219 20.53 3.93 -20.13
C GLY A 219 19.69 4.18 -21.39
N ARG A 220 19.68 5.41 -21.92
CA ARG A 220 19.03 5.75 -23.20
C ARG A 220 20.02 5.68 -24.34
N ALA A 221 19.70 4.92 -25.38
CA ALA A 221 20.53 4.84 -26.60
C ALA A 221 20.63 6.19 -27.31
N LEU A 222 21.80 6.49 -27.84
CA LEU A 222 22.03 7.56 -28.80
C LEU A 222 21.94 6.96 -30.22
N GLY A 223 21.00 7.45 -31.01
CA GLY A 223 20.70 6.91 -32.34
C GLY A 223 19.74 5.70 -32.30
N ASP A 224 19.92 4.76 -33.23
CA ASP A 224 18.97 3.66 -33.49
C ASP A 224 19.26 2.37 -32.71
N ASP A 225 20.19 2.41 -31.76
CA ASP A 225 20.52 1.24 -30.93
C ASP A 225 19.33 0.75 -30.11
N LEU A 226 18.98 -0.54 -30.26
CA LEU A 226 17.90 -1.17 -29.50
C LEU A 226 18.43 -1.91 -28.26
N PRO A 227 17.65 -1.95 -27.17
CA PRO A 227 16.42 -1.20 -26.93
C PRO A 227 16.69 0.28 -26.69
N LYS A 228 15.73 1.16 -27.03
CA LYS A 228 15.83 2.63 -26.81
C LYS A 228 16.18 2.97 -25.36
N TYR A 229 15.58 2.26 -24.40
CA TYR A 229 15.91 2.33 -22.97
C TYR A 229 16.33 0.94 -22.46
N LEU A 230 17.44 0.90 -21.75
CA LEU A 230 17.98 -0.27 -21.06
C LEU A 230 18.11 0.06 -19.58
N ASN A 231 17.51 -0.75 -18.70
CA ASN A 231 17.64 -0.59 -17.26
C ASN A 231 18.59 -1.64 -16.66
N SER A 232 19.14 -1.34 -15.47
CA SER A 232 19.81 -2.35 -14.65
C SER A 232 18.89 -3.55 -14.43
N PRO A 233 19.43 -4.76 -14.37
CA PRO A 233 18.69 -5.95 -13.94
C PRO A 233 18.42 -5.88 -12.42
N GLU A 234 17.65 -6.82 -11.89
CA GLU A 234 17.51 -7.03 -10.46
C GLU A 234 18.86 -7.32 -9.81
N THR A 235 19.13 -6.72 -8.65
CA THR A 235 20.39 -6.90 -7.90
C THR A 235 20.11 -6.97 -6.40
N PRO A 236 21.07 -7.34 -5.54
CA PRO A 236 20.88 -7.32 -4.09
C PRO A 236 20.49 -5.96 -3.49
N ILE A 237 20.73 -4.86 -4.23
CA ILE A 237 20.40 -3.48 -3.79
C ILE A 237 19.31 -2.81 -4.63
N TYR A 238 18.80 -3.47 -5.69
CA TYR A 238 17.82 -2.91 -6.61
C TYR A 238 16.72 -3.91 -6.97
N THR A 239 15.48 -3.57 -6.62
CA THR A 239 14.28 -4.26 -7.05
C THR A 239 13.41 -3.26 -7.80
N LYS A 240 13.32 -3.42 -9.11
CA LYS A 240 12.67 -2.46 -10.01
C LYS A 240 11.22 -2.18 -9.64
N SER A 241 10.49 -3.21 -9.23
CA SER A 241 9.09 -3.12 -8.83
C SER A 241 8.85 -2.33 -7.53
N ASN A 242 9.90 -2.00 -6.77
CA ASN A 242 9.81 -1.34 -5.47
C ASN A 242 10.33 0.10 -5.49
N LEU A 243 10.74 0.62 -6.63
CA LEU A 243 11.35 1.93 -6.75
C LEU A 243 10.62 2.81 -7.75
N LEU A 244 10.59 4.11 -7.46
CA LEU A 244 10.14 5.16 -8.36
C LEU A 244 11.31 6.12 -8.60
N PHE A 245 11.57 6.44 -9.85
CA PHE A 245 12.59 7.42 -10.20
C PHE A 245 12.22 8.80 -9.67
N HIS A 246 13.19 9.55 -9.19
CA HIS A 246 13.08 10.88 -8.60
C HIS A 246 12.37 10.93 -7.24
N LEU A 247 11.90 9.82 -6.67
CA LEU A 247 11.21 9.83 -5.38
C LEU A 247 12.10 10.37 -4.25
N ASP A 248 13.39 10.05 -4.26
CA ASP A 248 14.37 10.53 -3.28
C ASP A 248 14.35 12.05 -3.12
N ARG A 249 14.14 12.78 -4.21
CA ARG A 249 14.08 14.25 -4.28
C ARG A 249 12.68 14.81 -4.18
N ALA A 250 11.67 14.04 -4.56
CA ALA A 250 10.28 14.47 -4.58
C ALA A 250 9.62 14.48 -3.20
N LYS A 251 10.12 13.73 -2.21
CA LYS A 251 9.48 13.48 -0.91
C LYS A 251 8.95 14.72 -0.21
N GLU A 252 9.78 15.74 -0.10
CA GLU A 252 9.37 16.97 0.60
C GLU A 252 8.28 17.70 -0.16
N SER A 253 8.42 17.82 -1.49
CA SER A 253 7.42 18.45 -2.34
C SER A 253 6.11 17.66 -2.40
N LEU A 254 6.17 16.32 -2.33
CA LEU A 254 4.98 15.46 -2.23
C LEU A 254 4.18 15.74 -0.95
N ARG A 255 4.86 15.90 0.19
CA ARG A 255 4.21 16.22 1.48
C ARG A 255 3.65 17.64 1.49
N GLN A 256 4.40 18.62 0.99
CA GLN A 256 3.99 20.02 1.01
C GLN A 256 2.81 20.31 0.08
N ARG A 257 2.83 19.73 -1.12
CA ARG A 257 1.79 19.95 -2.14
C ARG A 257 0.62 19.00 -2.01
N ASP A 258 0.79 17.89 -1.28
CA ASP A 258 -0.20 16.82 -1.07
C ASP A 258 -0.76 16.24 -2.39
N PHE A 259 0.07 16.18 -3.42
CA PHE A 259 -0.21 15.39 -4.64
C PHE A 259 1.08 15.00 -5.34
N ALA A 260 1.01 13.91 -6.11
CA ALA A 260 2.10 13.42 -6.97
C ALA A 260 1.74 13.59 -8.45
N VAL A 261 2.72 13.95 -9.26
CA VAL A 261 2.65 13.82 -10.73
C VAL A 261 3.36 12.52 -11.10
N LEU A 262 2.63 11.57 -11.68
CA LEU A 262 3.16 10.28 -12.10
C LEU A 262 3.31 10.24 -13.62
N VAL A 263 4.54 10.07 -14.10
CA VAL A 263 4.90 10.00 -15.53
C VAL A 263 5.56 8.65 -15.86
N GLU A 264 5.79 8.36 -17.16
CA GLU A 264 6.35 7.07 -17.58
C GLU A 264 7.89 7.05 -17.54
N GLY A 265 8.53 8.09 -18.07
CA GLY A 265 9.94 8.09 -18.43
C GLY A 265 10.83 9.00 -17.59
N TYR A 266 12.15 8.78 -17.74
CA TYR A 266 13.17 9.61 -17.11
C TYR A 266 13.12 11.05 -17.60
N MET A 267 13.00 11.24 -18.93
CA MET A 267 13.00 12.56 -19.55
C MET A 267 11.78 13.37 -19.13
N ASP A 268 10.61 12.72 -19.05
CA ASP A 268 9.37 13.36 -18.62
C ASP A 268 9.46 13.82 -17.18
N ALA A 269 9.96 12.95 -16.28
CA ALA A 269 10.17 13.30 -14.87
C ALA A 269 11.15 14.49 -14.72
N ILE A 270 12.22 14.51 -15.48
CA ILE A 270 13.20 15.59 -15.46
C ILE A 270 12.59 16.89 -16.00
N ALA A 271 11.85 16.82 -17.12
CA ALA A 271 11.21 17.98 -17.72
C ALA A 271 10.16 18.60 -16.77
N VAL A 272 9.31 17.78 -16.18
CA VAL A 272 8.28 18.20 -15.20
C VAL A 272 8.95 18.79 -13.94
N ALA A 273 10.00 18.16 -13.41
CA ALA A 273 10.74 18.69 -12.25
C ALA A 273 11.38 20.04 -12.54
N ARG A 274 11.95 20.23 -13.74
CA ARG A 274 12.54 21.51 -14.19
C ARG A 274 11.48 22.60 -14.41
N ALA A 275 10.28 22.22 -14.81
CA ALA A 275 9.13 23.13 -14.92
C ALA A 275 8.60 23.60 -13.56
N GLY A 276 9.24 23.21 -12.43
CA GLY A 276 8.87 23.64 -11.07
C GLY A 276 7.98 22.65 -10.31
N PHE A 277 7.71 21.46 -10.88
CA PHE A 277 6.91 20.42 -10.25
C PHE A 277 7.79 19.31 -9.66
N SER A 278 8.51 19.65 -8.57
CA SER A 278 9.43 18.73 -7.90
C SER A 278 8.72 17.51 -7.27
N ASN A 279 7.39 17.51 -7.18
CA ASN A 279 6.54 16.40 -6.73
C ASN A 279 6.25 15.37 -7.84
N VAL A 280 7.11 15.25 -8.85
CA VAL A 280 7.01 14.27 -9.94
C VAL A 280 7.81 13.01 -9.63
N VAL A 281 7.26 11.87 -10.04
CA VAL A 281 7.93 10.54 -10.00
C VAL A 281 7.66 9.77 -11.29
N ALA A 282 8.55 8.82 -11.64
CA ALA A 282 8.35 7.97 -12.81
C ALA A 282 8.52 6.48 -12.49
N SER A 283 7.75 5.62 -13.19
CA SER A 283 7.86 4.16 -13.11
C SER A 283 9.01 3.57 -13.95
N CYS A 284 9.52 4.34 -14.91
CA CYS A 284 10.69 4.07 -15.73
C CYS A 284 10.74 2.69 -16.42
N GLY A 285 9.85 2.49 -17.39
CA GLY A 285 9.88 1.33 -18.30
C GLY A 285 9.31 0.05 -17.69
N THR A 286 8.46 0.16 -16.69
CA THR A 286 7.54 -0.89 -16.22
C THR A 286 6.16 -0.32 -16.04
N SER A 287 5.13 -1.15 -16.23
CA SER A 287 3.81 -0.83 -15.68
C SER A 287 3.94 -0.56 -14.18
N LEU A 288 3.19 0.41 -13.67
CA LEU A 288 3.15 0.70 -12.24
C LEU A 288 2.80 -0.56 -11.44
N THR A 289 3.45 -0.76 -10.31
CA THR A 289 3.27 -1.93 -9.46
C THR A 289 2.61 -1.57 -8.14
N GLU A 290 1.98 -2.55 -7.50
CA GLU A 290 1.38 -2.36 -6.17
C GLU A 290 2.39 -1.88 -5.11
N PRO A 291 3.63 -2.43 -4.99
CA PRO A 291 4.64 -1.91 -4.08
C PRO A 291 5.02 -0.45 -4.35
N GLN A 292 5.10 -0.02 -5.62
CA GLN A 292 5.36 1.38 -5.97
C GLN A 292 4.21 2.30 -5.53
N VAL A 293 2.95 1.88 -5.68
CA VAL A 293 1.80 2.64 -5.20
C VAL A 293 1.79 2.71 -3.67
N LYS A 294 2.03 1.61 -2.98
CA LYS A 294 2.17 1.59 -1.52
C LYS A 294 3.29 2.51 -1.03
N LEU A 295 4.40 2.55 -1.75
CA LEU A 295 5.50 3.46 -1.46
C LEU A 295 5.09 4.92 -1.64
N LEU A 296 4.38 5.26 -2.72
CA LEU A 296 3.90 6.62 -3.00
C LEU A 296 2.82 7.07 -2.00
N ASN A 297 1.92 6.18 -1.62
CA ASN A 297 0.85 6.43 -0.64
C ASN A 297 1.37 6.78 0.78
N ARG A 298 2.65 6.53 1.07
CA ARG A 298 3.30 7.00 2.31
C ARG A 298 3.48 8.52 2.35
N PHE A 299 3.41 9.20 1.20
CA PHE A 299 3.64 10.63 1.06
C PHE A 299 2.36 11.37 0.69
N THR A 300 1.56 10.85 -0.23
CA THR A 300 0.26 11.39 -0.65
C THR A 300 -0.60 10.32 -1.31
N ARG A 301 -1.92 10.45 -1.18
CA ARG A 301 -2.89 9.61 -1.91
C ARG A 301 -3.44 10.29 -3.17
N ARG A 302 -3.12 11.56 -3.40
CA ARG A 302 -3.57 12.33 -4.58
C ARG A 302 -2.56 12.19 -5.69
N ILE A 303 -2.95 11.56 -6.79
CA ILE A 303 -2.04 11.24 -7.90
C ILE A 303 -2.62 11.76 -9.20
N ILE A 304 -1.85 12.59 -9.90
CA ILE A 304 -2.15 13.03 -11.27
C ILE A 304 -1.30 12.19 -12.21
N VAL A 305 -1.95 11.33 -12.97
CA VAL A 305 -1.29 10.47 -13.97
C VAL A 305 -1.18 11.24 -15.27
N ASN A 306 0.04 11.37 -15.79
CA ASN A 306 0.35 12.00 -17.06
C ASN A 306 1.25 11.09 -17.88
N TYR A 307 0.64 10.09 -18.51
CA TYR A 307 1.30 9.09 -19.35
C TYR A 307 1.18 9.44 -20.83
N ASP A 308 2.02 8.83 -21.64
CA ASP A 308 2.04 9.02 -23.08
C ASP A 308 0.71 8.58 -23.71
N PRO A 309 0.20 9.33 -24.69
CA PRO A 309 -1.11 9.07 -25.29
C PRO A 309 -1.11 7.96 -26.34
N ASP A 310 0.01 7.33 -26.62
CA ASP A 310 0.11 6.22 -27.58
C ASP A 310 -0.67 4.97 -27.12
N THR A 311 -0.88 4.00 -28.01
CA THR A 311 -1.67 2.80 -27.70
C THR A 311 -1.04 1.94 -26.61
N ALA A 312 0.29 1.89 -26.55
CA ALA A 312 1.03 1.18 -25.51
C ALA A 312 0.91 1.93 -24.17
N GLY A 313 1.03 3.25 -24.17
CA GLY A 313 0.82 4.12 -23.02
C GLY A 313 -0.62 4.09 -22.53
N GLN A 314 -1.63 4.00 -23.41
CA GLN A 314 -3.04 3.85 -23.00
C GLN A 314 -3.28 2.54 -22.22
N ALA A 315 -2.76 1.42 -22.67
CA ALA A 315 -2.88 0.15 -21.97
C ALA A 315 -2.08 0.14 -20.65
N ALA A 316 -0.92 0.80 -20.62
CA ALA A 316 -0.14 1.00 -19.40
C ALA A 316 -0.88 1.92 -18.41
N THR A 317 -1.48 3.00 -18.91
CA THR A 317 -2.33 3.91 -18.14
C THR A 317 -3.48 3.14 -17.49
N GLU A 318 -4.23 2.36 -18.25
CA GLU A 318 -5.38 1.61 -17.72
C GLU A 318 -4.99 0.62 -16.63
N ARG A 319 -3.87 -0.10 -16.80
CA ARG A 319 -3.35 -1.00 -15.76
C ARG A 319 -2.90 -0.25 -14.51
N SER A 320 -2.19 0.86 -14.69
CA SER A 320 -1.70 1.70 -13.58
C SER A 320 -2.84 2.31 -12.80
N LEU A 321 -3.86 2.82 -13.50
CA LEU A 321 -5.06 3.41 -12.90
C LEU A 321 -5.86 2.37 -12.11
N ALA A 322 -5.91 1.12 -12.60
CA ALA A 322 -6.54 0.03 -11.88
C ALA A 322 -5.88 -0.23 -10.52
N ILE A 323 -4.55 -0.32 -10.49
CA ILE A 323 -3.78 -0.55 -9.25
C ILE A 323 -3.95 0.65 -8.29
N LEU A 324 -3.90 1.88 -8.82
CA LEU A 324 -4.09 3.08 -8.01
C LEU A 324 -5.47 3.10 -7.32
N LEU A 325 -6.54 2.77 -8.05
CA LEU A 325 -7.89 2.68 -7.49
C LEU A 325 -8.00 1.58 -6.42
N GLU A 326 -7.43 0.40 -6.68
CA GLU A 326 -7.43 -0.73 -5.73
C GLU A 326 -6.69 -0.38 -4.43
N GLN A 327 -5.67 0.47 -4.50
CA GLN A 327 -4.92 0.95 -3.34
C GLN A 327 -5.50 2.23 -2.70
N GLY A 328 -6.70 2.65 -3.11
CA GLY A 328 -7.44 3.77 -2.53
C GLY A 328 -6.84 5.15 -2.82
N ALA A 329 -6.15 5.31 -3.95
CA ALA A 329 -5.64 6.61 -4.39
C ALA A 329 -6.76 7.47 -5.00
N GLU A 330 -6.71 8.79 -4.77
CA GLU A 330 -7.49 9.79 -5.47
C GLU A 330 -6.78 10.15 -6.78
N VAL A 331 -7.35 9.70 -7.91
CA VAL A 331 -6.67 9.77 -9.21
C VAL A 331 -7.29 10.82 -10.11
N ARG A 332 -6.42 11.66 -10.70
CA ARG A 332 -6.71 12.54 -11.82
C ARG A 332 -5.88 12.13 -13.03
N VAL A 333 -6.36 12.43 -14.22
CA VAL A 333 -5.66 12.10 -15.47
C VAL A 333 -5.41 13.36 -16.26
N LEU A 334 -4.15 13.64 -16.53
CA LEU A 334 -3.73 14.73 -17.41
C LEU A 334 -3.44 14.16 -18.80
N ALA A 335 -4.28 14.51 -19.77
CA ALA A 335 -4.06 14.27 -21.19
C ALA A 335 -3.56 15.56 -21.85
N LEU A 336 -2.35 15.53 -22.38
CA LEU A 336 -1.77 16.69 -23.03
C LEU A 336 -2.32 16.87 -24.46
N PRO A 337 -2.59 18.11 -24.90
CA PRO A 337 -3.07 18.39 -26.26
C PRO A 337 -2.07 17.93 -27.33
N GLY A 338 -2.60 17.50 -28.47
CA GLY A 338 -1.79 17.10 -29.63
C GLY A 338 -1.05 15.79 -29.46
N GLY A 339 -1.36 14.99 -28.42
CA GLY A 339 -0.71 13.70 -28.20
C GLY A 339 0.78 13.82 -27.84
N LYS A 340 1.19 14.93 -27.23
CA LYS A 340 2.56 15.17 -26.80
C LYS A 340 2.85 14.45 -25.46
N ASP A 341 4.07 13.97 -25.31
CA ASP A 341 4.61 13.58 -24.01
C ASP A 341 4.92 14.81 -23.14
N PRO A 342 5.10 14.69 -21.81
CA PRO A 342 5.40 15.82 -20.93
C PRO A 342 6.64 16.61 -21.33
N ASP A 343 7.75 15.94 -21.74
CA ASP A 343 8.98 16.60 -22.18
C ASP A 343 8.72 17.48 -23.42
N SER A 344 8.10 16.93 -24.44
CA SER A 344 7.80 17.63 -25.67
C SER A 344 6.83 18.79 -25.47
N PHE A 345 5.79 18.59 -24.63
CA PHE A 345 4.81 19.63 -24.33
C PHE A 345 5.44 20.82 -23.60
N ILE A 346 6.19 20.56 -22.53
CA ILE A 346 6.84 21.62 -21.74
C ILE A 346 7.82 22.41 -22.59
N ARG A 347 8.54 21.75 -23.51
CA ARG A 347 9.48 22.43 -24.42
C ARG A 347 8.77 23.33 -25.43
N SER A 348 7.61 22.92 -25.94
CA SER A 348 6.89 23.70 -26.97
C SER A 348 5.97 24.78 -26.40
N GLU A 349 5.26 24.50 -25.31
CA GLU A 349 4.22 25.36 -24.75
C GLU A 349 4.63 26.05 -23.44
N GLY A 350 5.70 25.56 -22.81
CA GLY A 350 6.27 26.12 -21.57
C GLY A 350 5.63 25.61 -20.28
N ALA A 351 6.30 25.91 -19.17
CA ALA A 351 5.91 25.48 -17.82
C ALA A 351 4.55 26.05 -17.37
N ALA A 352 4.21 27.29 -17.76
CA ALA A 352 2.95 27.93 -17.39
C ALA A 352 1.74 27.24 -18.02
N ALA A 353 1.84 26.83 -19.29
CA ALA A 353 0.79 26.07 -19.97
C ALA A 353 0.61 24.69 -19.32
N TYR A 354 1.71 24.02 -18.98
CA TYR A 354 1.66 22.75 -18.27
C TYR A 354 1.02 22.88 -16.88
N ALA A 355 1.38 23.93 -16.11
CA ALA A 355 0.79 24.24 -14.81
C ALA A 355 -0.73 24.40 -14.87
N LYS A 356 -1.22 25.12 -15.88
CA LYS A 356 -2.66 25.31 -16.10
C LYS A 356 -3.37 23.98 -16.31
N LEU A 357 -2.88 23.14 -17.22
CA LEU A 357 -3.47 21.84 -17.52
C LEU A 357 -3.38 20.88 -16.31
N LEU A 358 -2.30 20.95 -15.55
CA LEU A 358 -2.14 20.14 -14.35
C LEU A 358 -3.19 20.47 -13.28
N ASN A 359 -3.49 21.77 -13.09
CA ASN A 359 -4.52 22.21 -12.17
C ASN A 359 -5.94 21.87 -12.65
N GLU A 360 -6.16 21.86 -13.96
CA GLU A 360 -7.43 21.55 -14.60
C GLU A 360 -7.63 20.05 -14.86
N ALA A 361 -6.65 19.21 -14.51
CA ALA A 361 -6.71 17.77 -14.73
C ALA A 361 -7.98 17.17 -14.12
N PRO A 362 -8.85 16.51 -14.92
CA PRO A 362 -10.12 15.99 -14.44
C PRO A 362 -9.92 14.78 -13.52
N PRO A 363 -10.86 14.53 -12.57
CA PRO A 363 -10.95 13.27 -11.88
C PRO A 363 -11.02 12.10 -12.86
N TYR A 364 -10.46 10.96 -12.48
CA TYR A 364 -10.39 9.79 -13.37
C TYR A 364 -11.78 9.32 -13.84
N VAL A 365 -12.80 9.43 -13.01
CA VAL A 365 -14.17 9.11 -13.41
C VAL A 365 -14.64 9.96 -14.59
N ASP A 366 -14.33 11.24 -14.61
CA ASP A 366 -14.73 12.14 -15.69
C ASP A 366 -13.97 11.84 -16.98
N TYR A 367 -12.68 11.51 -16.87
CA TYR A 367 -11.88 11.04 -18.00
C TYR A 367 -12.49 9.77 -18.64
N LEU A 368 -12.89 8.80 -17.81
CA LEU A 368 -13.55 7.57 -18.28
C LEU A 368 -14.93 7.87 -18.90
N ILE A 369 -15.74 8.70 -18.27
CA ILE A 369 -17.04 9.10 -18.79
C ILE A 369 -16.89 9.83 -20.13
N ALA A 370 -15.91 10.72 -20.26
CA ALA A 370 -15.64 11.41 -21.53
C ALA A 370 -15.27 10.43 -22.66
N ARG A 371 -14.54 9.35 -22.35
CA ARG A 371 -14.27 8.26 -23.30
C ARG A 371 -15.52 7.46 -23.64
N ALA A 372 -16.31 7.08 -22.63
CA ALA A 372 -17.56 6.35 -22.82
C ALA A 372 -18.56 7.13 -23.70
N ARG A 373 -18.62 8.44 -23.55
CA ARG A 373 -19.48 9.33 -24.36
C ARG A 373 -19.10 9.43 -25.84
N LYS A 374 -17.90 8.97 -26.22
CA LYS A 374 -17.53 8.85 -27.66
C LYS A 374 -18.22 7.67 -28.34
N MET A 375 -18.83 6.75 -27.59
CA MET A 375 -19.68 5.70 -28.10
C MET A 375 -21.03 6.29 -28.54
N ASP A 376 -21.79 5.56 -29.35
CA ASP A 376 -23.11 6.01 -29.79
C ASP A 376 -24.10 6.00 -28.62
N MET A 377 -24.28 7.17 -28.00
CA MET A 377 -25.16 7.38 -26.85
C MET A 377 -26.64 7.57 -27.22
N SER A 378 -26.97 7.58 -28.52
CA SER A 378 -28.36 7.73 -29.00
C SER A 378 -29.16 6.43 -28.88
N THR A 379 -28.48 5.29 -28.87
CA THR A 379 -29.08 3.96 -28.82
C THR A 379 -28.97 3.33 -27.42
N ALA A 380 -29.92 2.45 -27.07
CA ALA A 380 -29.86 1.67 -25.83
C ALA A 380 -28.62 0.74 -25.79
N GLU A 381 -28.25 0.16 -26.94
CA GLU A 381 -27.06 -0.67 -27.06
C GLU A 381 -25.77 0.12 -26.86
N GLY A 382 -25.70 1.34 -27.37
CA GLY A 382 -24.56 2.22 -27.17
C GLY A 382 -24.39 2.63 -25.70
N LYS A 383 -25.50 2.94 -25.01
CA LYS A 383 -25.50 3.19 -23.57
C LYS A 383 -25.05 1.96 -22.78
N LEU A 384 -25.52 0.76 -23.15
CA LEU A 384 -25.10 -0.48 -22.52
C LEU A 384 -23.60 -0.74 -22.70
N ARG A 385 -23.05 -0.51 -23.92
CA ARG A 385 -21.60 -0.60 -24.17
C ARG A 385 -20.81 0.38 -23.30
N ALA A 386 -21.29 1.62 -23.17
CA ALA A 386 -20.68 2.64 -22.33
C ALA A 386 -20.67 2.23 -20.84
N VAL A 387 -21.76 1.68 -20.33
CA VAL A 387 -21.86 1.15 -18.96
C VAL A 387 -20.89 -0.04 -18.78
N ASN A 388 -20.89 -1.00 -19.70
CA ASN A 388 -19.99 -2.17 -19.63
C ASN A 388 -18.51 -1.76 -19.69
N PHE A 389 -18.16 -0.71 -20.42
CA PHE A 389 -16.81 -0.14 -20.42
C PHE A 389 -16.43 0.43 -19.05
N LEU A 390 -17.36 1.09 -18.34
CA LEU A 390 -17.08 1.73 -17.04
C LEU A 390 -17.08 0.74 -15.86
N MET A 391 -17.85 -0.35 -15.97
CA MET A 391 -18.04 -1.33 -14.89
C MET A 391 -16.76 -1.88 -14.27
N PRO A 392 -15.74 -2.35 -15.04
CA PRO A 392 -14.52 -2.90 -14.47
C PRO A 392 -13.76 -1.93 -13.56
N TYR A 393 -13.84 -0.63 -13.84
CA TYR A 393 -13.18 0.40 -13.05
C TYR A 393 -13.93 0.70 -11.74
N VAL A 394 -15.25 0.80 -11.82
CA VAL A 394 -16.11 1.03 -10.64
C VAL A 394 -16.00 -0.13 -9.63
N GLN A 395 -15.93 -1.36 -10.11
CA GLN A 395 -15.80 -2.55 -9.27
C GLN A 395 -14.47 -2.63 -8.49
N ARG A 396 -13.42 -1.96 -8.97
CA ARG A 396 -12.09 -1.94 -8.34
C ARG A 396 -11.99 -0.96 -7.18
N ILE A 397 -12.91 -0.02 -7.05
CA ILE A 397 -12.92 0.95 -5.96
C ILE A 397 -13.28 0.23 -4.65
N PRO A 398 -12.39 0.19 -3.63
CA PRO A 398 -12.68 -0.51 -2.38
C PRO A 398 -13.73 0.22 -1.53
N ASP A 399 -13.75 1.56 -1.59
CA ASP A 399 -14.64 2.39 -0.80
C ASP A 399 -16.07 2.43 -1.36
N ARG A 400 -17.05 2.16 -0.49
CA ARG A 400 -18.48 2.08 -0.88
C ARG A 400 -19.08 3.46 -1.18
N ILE A 401 -18.65 4.51 -0.48
CA ILE A 401 -19.15 5.87 -0.65
C ILE A 401 -18.67 6.38 -2.00
N LEU A 402 -17.38 6.23 -2.28
CA LEU A 402 -16.78 6.63 -3.54
C LEU A 402 -17.39 5.87 -4.74
N ARG A 403 -17.64 4.55 -4.59
CA ARG A 403 -18.36 3.79 -5.64
C ARG A 403 -19.78 4.32 -5.87
N SER A 404 -20.48 4.68 -4.79
CA SER A 404 -21.83 5.25 -4.89
C SER A 404 -21.81 6.60 -5.58
N GLU A 405 -20.86 7.46 -5.26
CA GLU A 405 -20.67 8.76 -5.91
C GLU A 405 -20.36 8.61 -7.40
N TRP A 406 -19.47 7.69 -7.76
CA TRP A 406 -19.17 7.37 -9.15
C TRP A 406 -20.42 6.89 -9.90
N ALA A 407 -21.23 6.00 -9.28
CA ALA A 407 -22.47 5.52 -9.89
C ALA A 407 -23.45 6.66 -10.19
N THR A 408 -23.68 7.55 -9.23
CA THR A 408 -24.53 8.75 -9.42
C THR A 408 -24.00 9.62 -10.55
N ARG A 409 -22.69 9.89 -10.56
CA ARG A 409 -22.04 10.73 -11.56
C ARG A 409 -22.10 10.13 -12.97
N ILE A 410 -21.87 8.81 -13.10
CA ILE A 410 -22.01 8.06 -14.35
C ILE A 410 -23.46 8.11 -14.84
N ALA A 411 -24.44 7.86 -13.98
CA ALA A 411 -25.85 7.88 -14.33
C ALA A 411 -26.27 9.25 -14.90
N GLN A 412 -25.89 10.32 -14.21
CA GLN A 412 -26.18 11.70 -14.63
C GLN A 412 -25.53 12.05 -15.99
N GLN A 413 -24.24 11.75 -16.14
CA GLN A 413 -23.46 12.12 -17.33
C GLN A 413 -23.83 11.31 -18.58
N LEU A 414 -24.21 10.03 -18.41
CA LEU A 414 -24.66 9.15 -19.51
C LEU A 414 -26.19 9.22 -19.75
N ARG A 415 -26.92 10.00 -18.94
CA ARG A 415 -28.38 10.09 -18.99
C ARG A 415 -29.03 8.72 -18.91
N ILE A 416 -28.65 7.96 -17.87
CA ILE A 416 -29.21 6.66 -17.53
C ILE A 416 -29.89 6.78 -16.16
N GLU A 417 -31.00 6.12 -15.96
CA GLU A 417 -31.65 6.08 -14.64
C GLU A 417 -30.74 5.43 -13.61
N GLU A 418 -30.46 6.13 -12.52
CA GLU A 418 -29.54 5.69 -11.48
C GLU A 418 -29.92 4.31 -10.87
N PRO A 419 -31.21 4.01 -10.60
CA PRO A 419 -31.61 2.69 -10.11
C PRO A 419 -31.22 1.55 -11.05
N VAL A 420 -31.37 1.73 -12.37
CA VAL A 420 -31.03 0.74 -13.40
C VAL A 420 -29.53 0.49 -13.43
N LEU A 421 -28.72 1.57 -13.35
CA LEU A 421 -27.27 1.45 -13.27
C LEU A 421 -26.84 0.71 -12.00
N ARG A 422 -27.43 1.05 -10.84
CA ARG A 422 -27.12 0.41 -9.56
C ARG A 422 -27.50 -1.06 -9.53
N GLU A 423 -28.60 -1.44 -10.17
CA GLU A 423 -29.01 -2.84 -10.32
C GLU A 423 -28.03 -3.61 -11.20
N SER A 424 -27.61 -3.05 -12.34
CA SER A 424 -26.57 -3.62 -13.20
C SER A 424 -25.24 -3.79 -12.46
N MET A 425 -24.85 -2.82 -11.62
CA MET A 425 -23.68 -2.90 -10.76
C MET A 425 -23.80 -4.02 -9.71
N ARG A 426 -24.97 -4.18 -9.09
CA ARG A 426 -25.23 -5.26 -8.13
C ARG A 426 -25.18 -6.64 -8.80
N LYS A 427 -25.80 -6.78 -9.97
CA LYS A 427 -25.78 -8.02 -10.75
C LYS A 427 -24.37 -8.43 -11.16
N ALA A 428 -23.59 -7.50 -11.72
CA ALA A 428 -22.19 -7.75 -12.08
C ALA A 428 -21.31 -8.08 -10.86
N ALA A 429 -21.60 -7.50 -9.68
CA ALA A 429 -20.93 -7.86 -8.44
C ALA A 429 -21.34 -9.25 -7.93
N SER A 430 -22.60 -9.69 -8.14
CA SER A 430 -23.06 -11.02 -7.75
C SER A 430 -22.52 -12.12 -8.68
N GLU A 431 -22.41 -11.85 -9.96
CA GLU A 431 -21.85 -12.80 -10.95
C GLU A 431 -20.35 -13.05 -10.71
N ARG A 432 -19.62 -12.06 -10.25
CA ARG A 432 -18.23 -12.23 -9.78
C ARG A 432 -18.12 -12.99 -8.45
N ARG A 433 -19.17 -13.00 -7.64
CA ARG A 433 -19.24 -13.73 -6.36
C ARG A 433 -19.50 -15.22 -6.50
N SER A 434 -19.87 -15.73 -7.67
CA SER A 434 -19.96 -17.18 -7.90
C SER A 434 -18.59 -17.87 -7.94
N GLU A 435 -17.49 -17.13 -8.10
CA GLU A 435 -16.11 -17.65 -7.98
C GLU A 435 -15.42 -17.31 -6.63
N VAL A 436 -16.00 -16.41 -5.82
CA VAL A 436 -15.51 -16.08 -4.48
C VAL A 436 -16.65 -16.29 -3.49
N LYS A 437 -16.47 -17.22 -2.55
CA LYS A 437 -17.44 -17.61 -1.51
C LYS A 437 -18.20 -16.40 -0.96
N ALA A 438 -19.53 -16.46 -1.04
CA ALA A 438 -20.46 -15.43 -0.59
C ALA A 438 -20.23 -15.01 0.86
N ARG A 439 -20.02 -13.71 1.08
CA ARG A 439 -20.16 -13.08 2.41
C ARG A 439 -21.49 -12.36 2.47
N PRO A 440 -22.30 -12.55 3.51
CA PRO A 440 -23.57 -11.84 3.69
C PRO A 440 -23.34 -10.34 3.92
N GLU A 441 -24.18 -9.51 3.31
CA GLU A 441 -24.22 -8.07 3.60
C GLU A 441 -24.72 -7.83 5.01
N LEU A 442 -23.94 -7.13 5.80
CA LEU A 442 -24.35 -6.59 7.09
C LEU A 442 -24.44 -5.06 6.98
N VAL A 443 -25.66 -4.59 6.84
CA VAL A 443 -26.03 -3.22 7.19
C VAL A 443 -26.34 -3.22 8.68
N GLY A 444 -25.57 -2.49 9.47
CA GLY A 444 -25.94 -2.17 10.81
C GLY A 444 -24.80 -2.07 11.80
N ARG A 445 -24.71 -0.92 12.43
CA ARG A 445 -24.04 -0.52 13.68
C ARG A 445 -22.79 -1.31 14.12
N LEU A 446 -21.71 -0.60 14.36
CA LEU A 446 -20.45 -1.00 15.00
C LEU A 446 -20.66 -2.07 16.08
N GLY A 447 -20.07 -3.25 15.86
CA GLY A 447 -19.94 -4.44 16.71
C GLY A 447 -21.01 -4.67 17.79
N LYS A 448 -21.69 -5.82 17.76
CA LYS A 448 -22.65 -6.20 18.81
C LYS A 448 -21.93 -6.25 20.16
N PRO A 449 -22.59 -5.92 21.29
CA PRO A 449 -21.96 -5.86 22.60
C PRO A 449 -21.17 -7.12 23.00
N ALA A 450 -21.67 -8.32 22.67
CA ALA A 450 -20.99 -9.58 22.95
C ALA A 450 -19.68 -9.74 22.16
N GLU A 451 -19.62 -9.32 20.87
CA GLU A 451 -18.43 -9.38 20.05
C GLU A 451 -17.33 -8.44 20.59
N ARG A 452 -17.71 -7.22 20.95
CA ARG A 452 -16.80 -6.23 21.54
C ARG A 452 -16.23 -6.74 22.85
N ARG A 453 -17.08 -7.33 23.68
CA ARG A 453 -16.67 -7.85 24.98
C ARG A 453 -15.71 -9.04 24.87
N LEU A 454 -15.92 -9.94 23.91
CA LEU A 454 -15.01 -11.06 23.64
C LEU A 454 -13.63 -10.57 23.16
N VAL A 455 -13.58 -9.52 22.34
CA VAL A 455 -12.31 -8.88 21.93
C VAL A 455 -11.56 -8.34 23.16
N GLN A 456 -12.25 -7.62 24.06
CA GLN A 456 -11.67 -7.14 25.31
C GLN A 456 -11.12 -8.29 26.17
N MET A 457 -11.92 -9.35 26.34
CA MET A 457 -11.55 -10.52 27.14
C MET A 457 -10.30 -11.21 26.59
N LEU A 458 -10.19 -11.39 25.29
CA LEU A 458 -9.00 -11.97 24.65
C LEU A 458 -7.74 -11.11 24.85
N ILE A 459 -7.87 -9.81 24.97
CA ILE A 459 -6.77 -8.88 25.24
C ILE A 459 -6.42 -8.88 26.75
N GLU A 460 -7.43 -8.88 27.64
CA GLU A 460 -7.25 -8.57 29.07
C GLU A 460 -7.19 -9.79 29.98
N ALA A 461 -7.99 -10.86 29.70
CA ALA A 461 -8.12 -12.00 30.61
C ALA A 461 -6.89 -12.92 30.53
N GLU A 462 -6.07 -12.93 31.57
CA GLU A 462 -4.90 -13.84 31.63
C GLU A 462 -5.30 -15.28 32.02
N GLU A 463 -6.25 -15.43 32.92
CA GLU A 463 -6.60 -16.72 33.52
C GLU A 463 -7.31 -17.67 32.56
N PHE A 464 -8.19 -17.16 31.71
CA PHE A 464 -9.04 -18.01 30.84
C PHE A 464 -8.92 -17.68 29.34
N ARG A 465 -7.97 -16.81 28.96
CA ARG A 465 -7.74 -16.40 27.55
C ARG A 465 -7.58 -17.58 26.60
N ALA A 466 -6.72 -18.54 26.98
CA ALA A 466 -6.42 -19.71 26.15
C ALA A 466 -7.67 -20.59 25.96
N GLN A 467 -8.44 -20.81 27.02
CA GLN A 467 -9.67 -21.56 26.96
C GLN A 467 -10.72 -20.85 26.09
N LEU A 468 -10.89 -19.54 26.27
CA LEU A 468 -11.80 -18.73 25.46
C LEU A 468 -11.44 -18.78 23.97
N ALA A 469 -10.17 -18.62 23.64
CA ALA A 469 -9.67 -18.71 22.27
C ALA A 469 -9.91 -20.10 21.65
N GLN A 470 -9.71 -21.15 22.43
CA GLN A 470 -9.95 -22.53 21.99
C GLN A 470 -11.43 -22.79 21.68
N GLU A 471 -12.37 -22.31 22.51
CA GLU A 471 -13.81 -22.46 22.26
C GLU A 471 -14.26 -21.67 21.02
N ILE A 472 -13.80 -20.43 20.87
CA ILE A 472 -14.12 -19.62 19.67
C ILE A 472 -13.58 -20.29 18.41
N ARG A 473 -12.35 -20.84 18.45
CA ARG A 473 -11.71 -21.50 17.32
C ARG A 473 -12.37 -22.84 16.98
N GLY A 474 -12.58 -23.68 17.99
CA GLY A 474 -13.11 -25.04 17.83
C GLY A 474 -14.51 -25.05 17.20
N GLU A 475 -15.33 -24.08 17.55
CA GLU A 475 -16.67 -23.90 17.00
C GLU A 475 -16.74 -22.87 15.87
N GLU A 476 -15.59 -22.30 15.44
CA GLU A 476 -15.50 -21.26 14.42
C GLU A 476 -16.46 -20.05 14.64
N LEU A 477 -16.70 -19.67 15.91
CA LEU A 477 -17.69 -18.68 16.30
C LEU A 477 -17.39 -17.26 15.82
N HIS A 478 -16.13 -16.99 15.43
CA HIS A 478 -15.70 -15.70 14.90
C HIS A 478 -16.15 -15.44 13.45
N ARG A 479 -16.59 -16.48 12.72
CA ARG A 479 -16.97 -16.37 11.31
C ARG A 479 -18.28 -15.62 11.12
N GLY A 480 -18.34 -14.76 10.10
CA GLY A 480 -19.52 -13.96 9.76
C GLY A 480 -19.80 -12.80 10.72
N LEU A 481 -18.92 -12.53 11.69
CA LEU A 481 -19.00 -11.40 12.60
C LEU A 481 -18.44 -10.12 11.97
N GLU A 482 -18.85 -8.97 12.47
CA GLU A 482 -18.25 -7.69 12.07
C GLU A 482 -16.77 -7.60 12.47
N GLY A 483 -16.43 -8.15 13.64
CA GLY A 483 -15.08 -8.29 14.16
C GLY A 483 -14.37 -9.60 13.76
N GLU A 484 -14.83 -10.31 12.71
CA GLU A 484 -14.26 -11.62 12.30
C GLU A 484 -12.73 -11.58 12.17
N ARG A 485 -12.17 -10.55 11.53
CA ARG A 485 -10.72 -10.43 11.33
C ARG A 485 -9.99 -10.15 12.64
N ILE A 486 -10.58 -9.32 13.50
CA ILE A 486 -10.02 -8.99 14.81
C ILE A 486 -10.04 -10.23 15.71
N LEU A 487 -11.18 -10.87 15.83
CA LEU A 487 -11.33 -12.08 16.65
C LEU A 487 -10.50 -13.24 16.12
N GLY A 488 -10.48 -13.44 14.80
CA GLY A 488 -9.65 -14.48 14.17
C GLY A 488 -8.16 -14.28 14.45
N ALA A 489 -7.64 -13.07 14.27
CA ALA A 489 -6.25 -12.75 14.55
C ALA A 489 -5.90 -12.88 16.04
N LEU A 490 -6.78 -12.45 16.95
CA LEU A 490 -6.61 -12.65 18.39
C LEU A 490 -6.58 -14.13 18.77
N VAL A 491 -7.50 -14.93 18.24
CA VAL A 491 -7.59 -16.37 18.48
C VAL A 491 -6.34 -17.10 18.00
N GLU A 492 -5.84 -16.78 16.80
CA GLU A 492 -4.59 -17.35 16.27
C GLU A 492 -3.39 -16.95 17.12
N THR A 493 -3.29 -15.70 17.56
CA THR A 493 -2.22 -15.24 18.45
C THR A 493 -2.26 -15.98 19.79
N CYS A 494 -3.44 -16.15 20.39
CA CYS A 494 -3.60 -16.89 21.62
C CYS A 494 -3.24 -18.39 21.46
N ALA A 495 -3.46 -18.99 20.29
CA ALA A 495 -3.11 -20.37 20.00
C ALA A 495 -1.59 -20.63 19.98
N THR A 496 -0.78 -19.60 19.72
CA THR A 496 0.70 -19.68 19.79
C THR A 496 1.24 -19.51 21.21
N GLY A 497 0.38 -19.30 22.20
CA GLY A 497 0.77 -19.03 23.59
C GLY A 497 1.30 -17.62 23.84
N VAL A 498 1.24 -16.74 22.84
CA VAL A 498 1.68 -15.35 22.95
C VAL A 498 0.54 -14.48 23.47
N ARG A 499 0.86 -13.53 24.34
CA ARG A 499 -0.11 -12.52 24.79
C ARG A 499 -0.45 -11.58 23.64
N PRO A 500 -1.74 -11.42 23.26
CA PRO A 500 -2.11 -10.50 22.21
C PRO A 500 -1.78 -9.05 22.58
N ASP A 501 -1.11 -8.35 21.67
CA ASP A 501 -0.85 -6.92 21.77
C ASP A 501 -1.70 -6.18 20.74
N ALA A 502 -2.55 -5.27 21.20
CA ALA A 502 -3.46 -4.53 20.32
C ALA A 502 -2.72 -3.66 19.30
N ALA A 503 -1.53 -3.14 19.63
CA ALA A 503 -0.73 -2.32 18.71
C ALA A 503 -0.07 -3.17 17.62
N GLU A 504 0.43 -4.36 17.96
CA GLU A 504 0.98 -5.31 16.98
C GLU A 504 -0.10 -5.85 16.05
N LEU A 505 -1.23 -6.24 16.63
CA LEU A 505 -2.37 -6.71 15.86
C LEU A 505 -2.87 -5.65 14.89
N ALA A 506 -2.89 -4.39 15.30
CA ALA A 506 -3.28 -3.26 14.46
C ALA A 506 -2.42 -3.10 13.20
N LEU A 507 -1.16 -3.58 13.19
CA LEU A 507 -0.29 -3.53 12.00
C LEU A 507 -0.74 -4.50 10.90
N THR A 508 -1.42 -5.58 11.26
CA THR A 508 -1.89 -6.62 10.33
C THR A 508 -3.32 -6.38 9.84
N LEU A 509 -4.05 -5.47 10.48
CA LEU A 509 -5.45 -5.19 10.20
C LEU A 509 -5.63 -4.02 9.22
N GLU A 510 -6.73 -4.07 8.43
CA GLU A 510 -7.18 -2.95 7.62
C GLU A 510 -7.59 -1.76 8.50
N GLU A 511 -7.62 -0.55 7.94
CA GLU A 511 -7.88 0.69 8.69
C GLU A 511 -9.20 0.68 9.49
N ARG A 512 -10.26 0.08 8.94
CA ARG A 512 -11.56 -0.07 9.60
C ARG A 512 -11.47 -0.97 10.84
N ASP A 513 -10.87 -2.15 10.69
CA ASP A 513 -10.75 -3.14 11.77
C ASP A 513 -9.78 -2.64 12.85
N ARG A 514 -8.73 -1.94 12.45
CA ARG A 514 -7.80 -1.25 13.36
C ARG A 514 -8.49 -0.19 14.20
N ARG A 515 -9.33 0.65 13.58
CA ARG A 515 -10.12 1.67 14.31
C ARG A 515 -11.06 1.00 15.32
N LEU A 516 -11.77 -0.04 14.91
CA LEU A 516 -12.66 -0.80 15.79
C LEU A 516 -11.88 -1.48 16.95
N LEU A 517 -10.71 -2.06 16.67
CA LEU A 517 -9.85 -2.66 17.71
C LEU A 517 -9.45 -1.63 18.77
N PHE A 518 -9.02 -0.44 18.36
CA PHE A 518 -8.64 0.62 19.31
C PHE A 518 -9.86 1.16 20.06
N GLU A 519 -11.01 1.37 19.41
CA GLU A 519 -12.24 1.75 20.10
C GLU A 519 -12.55 0.77 21.23
N ILE A 520 -12.55 -0.54 20.95
CA ILE A 520 -12.79 -1.58 21.94
C ILE A 520 -11.71 -1.59 23.03
N ALA A 521 -10.46 -1.43 22.67
CA ALA A 521 -9.35 -1.43 23.61
C ALA A 521 -9.37 -0.24 24.57
N PHE A 522 -9.96 0.90 24.20
CA PHE A 522 -10.11 2.09 25.05
C PHE A 522 -11.41 2.10 25.87
N GLU A 523 -12.35 1.19 25.60
CA GLU A 523 -13.57 1.09 26.41
C GLU A 523 -13.23 0.64 27.84
N SER A 524 -13.68 1.40 28.83
CA SER A 524 -13.63 1.00 30.24
C SER A 524 -14.69 -0.04 30.52
N ALA A 525 -14.26 -1.22 30.89
CA ALA A 525 -15.15 -2.30 31.29
C ALA A 525 -14.75 -2.86 32.66
N ALA A 526 -15.68 -3.53 33.34
CA ALA A 526 -15.37 -4.29 34.55
C ALA A 526 -14.36 -5.42 34.24
N PRO A 527 -13.57 -5.86 35.24
CA PRO A 527 -12.68 -7.00 35.05
C PRO A 527 -13.41 -8.19 34.44
N PRO A 528 -12.86 -8.88 33.42
CA PRO A 528 -13.51 -9.96 32.72
C PRO A 528 -13.67 -11.18 33.62
N THR A 529 -14.84 -11.85 33.53
CA THR A 529 -15.11 -13.11 34.24
C THR A 529 -15.41 -14.22 33.26
N TRP A 530 -15.17 -15.48 33.68
CA TRP A 530 -15.49 -16.64 32.84
C TRP A 530 -16.99 -16.80 32.60
N GLU A 531 -17.84 -16.51 33.59
CA GLU A 531 -19.32 -16.54 33.43
C GLU A 531 -19.80 -15.55 32.36
N GLU A 532 -19.24 -14.37 32.35
CA GLU A 532 -19.53 -13.36 31.31
C GLU A 532 -19.05 -13.85 29.94
N ALA A 533 -17.87 -14.48 29.85
CA ALA A 533 -17.37 -15.06 28.62
C ALA A 533 -18.30 -16.15 28.07
N GLN A 534 -18.80 -17.04 28.93
CA GLN A 534 -19.75 -18.06 28.56
C GLN A 534 -21.10 -17.46 28.07
N SER A 535 -21.55 -16.40 28.71
CA SER A 535 -22.75 -15.66 28.27
C SER A 535 -22.57 -15.06 26.88
N CYS A 536 -21.42 -14.46 26.60
CA CYS A 536 -21.07 -13.94 25.27
C CYS A 536 -20.98 -15.06 24.22
N LEU A 537 -20.35 -16.19 24.56
CA LEU A 537 -20.26 -17.37 23.68
C LEU A 537 -21.64 -17.94 23.36
N ALA A 538 -22.53 -18.00 24.34
CA ALA A 538 -23.90 -18.46 24.14
C ALA A 538 -24.68 -17.59 23.11
N VAL A 539 -24.48 -16.27 23.14
CA VAL A 539 -25.05 -15.35 22.14
C VAL A 539 -24.50 -15.67 20.73
N LEU A 540 -23.21 -15.94 20.59
CA LEU A 540 -22.61 -16.27 19.29
C LEU A 540 -23.08 -17.66 18.79
N ARG A 541 -23.18 -18.65 19.68
CA ARG A 541 -23.66 -19.99 19.35
C ARG A 541 -25.13 -19.93 18.86
N ARG A 542 -25.96 -19.17 19.55
CA ARG A 542 -27.34 -18.95 19.14
C ARG A 542 -27.43 -18.31 17.76
N ARG A 543 -26.67 -17.25 17.51
CA ARG A 543 -26.61 -16.60 16.21
C ARG A 543 -26.19 -17.57 15.10
N ARG A 544 -25.14 -18.37 15.32
CA ARG A 544 -24.69 -19.36 14.35
C ARG A 544 -25.76 -20.40 14.03
N ALA A 545 -26.49 -20.87 15.06
CA ALA A 545 -27.61 -21.79 14.89
C ALA A 545 -28.77 -21.17 14.08
N GLU A 546 -29.05 -19.88 14.28
CA GLU A 546 -30.05 -19.12 13.50
C GLU A 546 -29.62 -18.97 12.03
N GLU A 547 -28.35 -18.67 11.75
CA GLU A 547 -27.80 -18.55 10.40
C GLU A 547 -27.81 -19.91 9.67
N GLU A 548 -27.40 -20.98 10.36
CA GLU A 548 -27.47 -22.35 9.83
C GLU A 548 -28.92 -22.79 9.55
N LEU A 549 -29.85 -22.48 10.44
CA LEU A 549 -31.25 -22.76 10.24
C LEU A 549 -31.84 -22.05 9.01
N SER A 550 -31.45 -20.78 8.81
CA SER A 550 -31.83 -20.01 7.61
C SER A 550 -31.27 -20.63 6.33
N THR A 551 -30.03 -21.11 6.38
CA THR A 551 -29.37 -21.75 5.22
C THR A 551 -30.04 -23.09 4.89
N VAL A 552 -30.28 -23.93 5.90
CA VAL A 552 -31.01 -25.21 5.74
C VAL A 552 -32.43 -25.00 5.23
N GLN A 553 -33.10 -23.95 5.69
CA GLN A 553 -34.45 -23.61 5.22
C GLN A 553 -34.44 -23.25 3.71
N LYS A 554 -33.47 -22.42 3.26
CA LYS A 554 -33.32 -22.08 1.84
C LYS A 554 -33.00 -23.30 0.97
N GLN A 555 -32.19 -24.22 1.50
CA GLN A 555 -31.90 -25.48 0.79
C GLN A 555 -33.17 -26.34 0.65
N ILE A 556 -33.97 -26.47 1.71
CA ILE A 556 -35.24 -27.18 1.65
C ILE A 556 -36.20 -26.55 0.63
N GLU A 557 -36.29 -25.22 0.57
CA GLU A 557 -37.13 -24.50 -0.39
C GLU A 557 -36.63 -24.69 -1.83
N SER A 558 -35.31 -24.68 -2.07
CA SER A 558 -34.75 -24.95 -3.41
C SER A 558 -35.00 -26.40 -3.86
N PHE A 559 -34.94 -27.37 -2.95
CA PHE A 559 -35.32 -28.77 -3.23
C PHE A 559 -36.81 -28.93 -3.54
N ALA A 560 -37.70 -28.21 -2.87
CA ALA A 560 -39.14 -28.26 -3.13
C ALA A 560 -39.51 -27.74 -4.53
N VAL A 561 -38.69 -26.83 -5.11
CA VAL A 561 -38.87 -26.28 -6.47
C VAL A 561 -38.28 -27.21 -7.53
N ALA A 562 -37.28 -28.02 -7.21
CA ALA A 562 -36.48 -28.86 -8.15
C ALA A 562 -36.93 -30.36 -8.15
N ALA A 563 -37.97 -30.76 -7.41
CA ALA A 563 -38.31 -32.15 -7.12
C ALA A 563 -38.76 -32.96 -8.36
N GLY A 564 -37.74 -33.64 -8.97
CA GLY A 564 -37.92 -34.88 -9.75
C GLY A 564 -37.64 -36.10 -8.86
N ALA A 565 -38.33 -37.22 -9.13
CA ALA A 565 -38.36 -38.44 -8.31
C ALA A 565 -36.97 -39.07 -8.08
N GLY A 566 -36.26 -38.69 -7.03
CA GLY A 566 -34.97 -39.23 -6.64
C GLY A 566 -34.33 -38.64 -5.37
N ALA A 567 -34.81 -37.49 -4.89
CA ALA A 567 -34.17 -36.68 -3.86
C ALA A 567 -34.63 -36.93 -2.39
N GLY A 568 -35.31 -38.02 -2.10
CA GLY A 568 -35.94 -38.25 -0.78
C GLY A 568 -34.96 -38.36 0.42
N GLY A 569 -33.73 -38.86 0.18
CA GLY A 569 -32.72 -39.06 1.25
C GLY A 569 -32.08 -37.76 1.74
N GLU A 570 -31.79 -36.85 0.82
CA GLU A 570 -31.14 -35.58 1.15
C GLU A 570 -32.10 -34.59 1.80
N LEU A 571 -33.35 -34.53 1.31
CA LEU A 571 -34.40 -33.74 1.92
C LEU A 571 -34.67 -34.19 3.37
N ARG A 572 -34.65 -35.50 3.62
CA ARG A 572 -34.84 -36.05 4.98
C ARG A 572 -33.74 -35.60 5.92
N ARG A 573 -32.46 -35.66 5.48
CA ARG A 573 -31.31 -35.15 6.26
C ARG A 573 -31.42 -33.65 6.57
N LEU A 574 -31.86 -32.84 5.61
CA LEU A 574 -32.06 -31.40 5.82
C LEU A 574 -33.21 -31.14 6.81
N LEU A 575 -34.30 -31.92 6.77
CA LEU A 575 -35.39 -31.80 7.72
C LEU A 575 -34.98 -32.23 9.13
N GLU A 576 -34.23 -33.32 9.27
CA GLU A 576 -33.65 -33.77 10.54
C GLU A 576 -32.72 -32.71 11.13
N ARG A 577 -31.83 -32.12 10.30
CA ARG A 577 -30.94 -31.03 10.70
C ARG A 577 -31.70 -29.78 11.13
N LYS A 578 -32.76 -29.42 10.42
CA LYS A 578 -33.63 -28.30 10.78
C LYS A 578 -34.29 -28.52 12.15
N GLN A 579 -34.75 -29.74 12.46
CA GLN A 579 -35.34 -30.07 13.76
C GLN A 579 -34.31 -30.00 14.89
N GLU A 580 -33.09 -30.49 14.65
CA GLU A 580 -31.98 -30.41 15.61
C GLU A 580 -31.64 -28.96 15.95
N LEU A 581 -31.51 -28.09 14.94
CA LEU A 581 -31.21 -26.68 15.13
C LEU A 581 -32.33 -25.93 15.88
N ARG A 582 -33.59 -26.27 15.61
CA ARG A 582 -34.74 -25.72 16.38
C ARG A 582 -34.67 -26.12 17.84
N ARG A 583 -34.35 -27.38 18.17
CA ARG A 583 -34.20 -27.83 19.56
C ARG A 583 -33.06 -27.12 20.29
N ARG A 584 -32.00 -26.75 19.57
CA ARG A 584 -30.89 -25.96 20.14
C ARG A 584 -31.29 -24.50 20.40
N LEU A 585 -32.18 -23.94 19.59
CA LEU A 585 -32.64 -22.56 19.72
C LEU A 585 -33.73 -22.39 20.79
N ASP A 586 -34.62 -23.36 20.90
CA ASP A 586 -35.70 -23.42 21.87
C ASP A 586 -35.56 -24.69 22.71
N PRO A 587 -34.66 -24.73 23.70
CA PRO A 587 -34.60 -25.87 24.62
C PRO A 587 -35.90 -25.95 25.39
N PRO A 588 -36.46 -27.18 25.62
CA PRO A 588 -37.65 -27.35 26.39
C PRO A 588 -37.47 -26.73 27.78
N ALA A 589 -38.44 -25.89 28.19
CA ALA A 589 -38.47 -25.31 29.52
C ALA A 589 -38.48 -26.46 30.56
N HIS A 590 -37.48 -26.50 31.42
CA HIS A 590 -37.43 -27.37 32.59
C HIS A 590 -38.19 -26.79 33.74
#